data_d2332aabcc6e67bc9c64fd531ceb7f12
#
_entry.id   d2332aabcc6e67bc9c64fd531ceb7f12
#
_cell.length_a   1.000
_cell.length_b   1.000
_cell.length_c   1.000
_cell.angle_alpha   90.00
_cell.angle_beta   90.00
_cell.angle_gamma   90.00
#
_symmetry.space_group_name_H-M   'P 1'
#
loop_
_entity.id
_entity.type
_entity.pdbx_description
1 polymer ?
#
loop_
_entity_poly.entity_id
_entity_poly.type
_entity_poly.pdbx_seq_one_letter_code
_entity_poly.pdbx_strand_id
1 'polypeptide(L)'
;MPKTQLIKNLALVATICAFQYVIAAESGNFDAAATYQSTCYACHRTGQAHAPIVGETIEWEIRLEKGMDALVKNTIEGLNGVMPARGLCIVCSDEDLKALVEYMIEQSQ
;
A
#
# COMPACT_ATOMS: atom_id res chain seq x y z
N MET A 1 61.21 25.75 18.75
CA MET A 1 60.55 25.66 17.43
C MET A 1 59.49 24.60 17.51
N PRO A 2 58.21 24.93 17.62
CA PRO A 2 57.18 23.91 17.76
C PRO A 2 56.71 23.41 16.39
N LYS A 3 57.45 22.49 15.80
CA LYS A 3 56.98 21.78 14.59
C LYS A 3 56.14 20.54 14.91
N THR A 4 55.91 20.28 16.20
CA THR A 4 55.20 19.06 16.66
C THR A 4 53.73 19.28 17.00
N GLN A 5 53.22 20.51 16.92
CA GLN A 5 51.81 20.81 17.23
C GLN A 5 50.89 20.74 16.01
N LEU A 6 51.44 20.77 14.78
CA LEU A 6 50.62 20.79 13.57
C LEU A 6 50.09 19.41 13.16
N ILE A 7 50.68 18.35 13.67
CA ILE A 7 50.29 16.96 13.31
C ILE A 7 49.18 16.41 14.22
N LYS A 8 49.00 17.03 15.40
CA LYS A 8 47.98 16.58 16.35
C LYS A 8 46.54 17.02 16.00
N ASN A 9 46.39 18.01 15.15
CA ASN A 9 45.07 18.53 14.79
C ASN A 9 44.51 17.93 13.50
N LEU A 10 45.28 17.09 12.80
CA LEU A 10 44.81 16.48 11.54
C LEU A 10 44.18 15.10 11.75
N ALA A 11 44.25 14.56 12.97
CA ALA A 11 43.72 13.24 13.30
C ALA A 11 42.27 13.25 13.84
N LEU A 12 41.65 14.44 13.98
CA LEU A 12 40.34 14.56 14.63
C LEU A 12 39.19 14.90 13.68
N VAL A 13 39.41 14.92 12.38
CA VAL A 13 38.36 15.25 11.38
C VAL A 13 37.97 14.06 10.52
N ALA A 14 38.54 12.89 10.76
CA ALA A 14 38.25 11.67 10.01
C ALA A 14 37.24 10.73 10.68
N THR A 15 36.35 11.27 11.52
CA THR A 15 35.34 10.40 12.13
C THR A 15 34.03 11.15 12.14
N ILE A 16 33.10 10.68 11.44
CA ILE A 16 31.66 10.91 11.43
C ILE A 16 31.17 11.27 10.00
N CYS A 17 31.36 10.35 9.09
CA CYS A 17 30.36 10.08 8.07
C CYS A 17 29.94 8.63 8.23
N ALA A 18 29.34 8.30 9.37
CA ALA A 18 28.47 7.15 9.45
C ALA A 18 27.25 7.49 8.61
N PHE A 19 27.32 7.16 7.32
CA PHE A 19 26.15 7.07 6.46
C PHE A 19 25.21 6.08 7.12
N GLN A 20 24.23 6.58 7.85
CA GLN A 20 23.09 5.78 8.24
C GLN A 20 22.34 5.45 6.96
N TYR A 21 22.65 4.31 6.36
CA TYR A 21 21.77 3.65 5.45
C TYR A 21 20.52 3.29 6.25
N VAL A 22 19.51 4.15 6.17
CA VAL A 22 18.15 3.75 6.47
C VAL A 22 17.79 2.78 5.36
N ILE A 23 17.93 1.49 5.64
CA ILE A 23 17.30 0.46 4.84
C ILE A 23 15.81 0.68 5.07
N ALA A 24 15.16 1.44 4.19
CA ALA A 24 13.74 1.35 4.04
C ALA A 24 13.48 -0.13 3.71
N ALA A 25 12.79 -0.84 4.60
CA ALA A 25 12.29 -2.16 4.28
C ALA A 25 11.42 -1.98 3.04
N GLU A 26 11.89 -2.41 1.88
CA GLU A 26 11.05 -2.58 0.71
C GLU A 26 10.01 -3.62 1.13
N SER A 27 8.80 -3.15 1.41
CA SER A 27 7.63 -4.02 1.39
C SER A 27 7.67 -4.68 0.01
N GLY A 28 7.72 -6.01 -0.01
CA GLY A 28 7.87 -6.77 -1.25
C GLY A 28 6.95 -6.21 -2.30
N ASN A 29 7.45 -6.13 -3.53
CA ASN A 29 6.87 -5.41 -4.67
C ASN A 29 5.47 -5.96 -5.01
N PHE A 30 4.47 -5.63 -4.18
CA PHE A 30 3.07 -6.00 -4.40
C PHE A 30 2.51 -5.16 -5.54
N ASP A 31 2.10 -5.81 -6.61
CA ASP A 31 1.47 -5.16 -7.76
C ASP A 31 -0.06 -5.17 -7.59
N ALA A 32 -0.61 -4.08 -7.06
CA ALA A 32 -2.04 -3.93 -6.85
C ALA A 32 -2.82 -3.96 -8.17
N ALA A 33 -2.29 -3.40 -9.26
CA ALA A 33 -2.93 -3.38 -10.56
C ALA A 33 -3.04 -4.80 -11.14
N ALA A 34 -1.96 -5.55 -11.16
CA ALA A 34 -1.96 -6.92 -11.64
C ALA A 34 -2.82 -7.84 -10.77
N THR A 35 -2.78 -7.66 -9.46
CA THR A 35 -3.59 -8.45 -8.53
C THR A 35 -5.08 -8.13 -8.67
N TYR A 36 -5.44 -6.85 -8.83
CA TYR A 36 -6.81 -6.44 -9.14
C TYR A 36 -7.34 -7.17 -10.38
N GLN A 37 -6.57 -7.20 -11.46
CA GLN A 37 -6.98 -7.86 -12.71
C GLN A 37 -7.25 -9.35 -12.54
N SER A 38 -6.51 -10.03 -11.67
CA SER A 38 -6.60 -11.47 -11.48
C SER A 38 -7.63 -11.91 -10.42
N THR A 39 -8.05 -11.01 -9.53
CA THR A 39 -8.91 -11.37 -8.39
C THR A 39 -10.20 -10.54 -8.30
N CYS A 40 -10.10 -9.21 -8.30
CA CYS A 40 -11.22 -8.30 -8.03
C CYS A 40 -12.02 -7.94 -9.29
N TYR A 41 -11.36 -7.96 -10.44
CA TYR A 41 -11.87 -7.48 -11.72
C TYR A 41 -13.18 -8.13 -12.15
N ALA A 42 -13.34 -9.43 -11.90
CA ALA A 42 -14.53 -10.17 -12.36
C ALA A 42 -15.85 -9.54 -11.87
N CYS A 43 -15.86 -9.02 -10.63
CA CYS A 43 -17.03 -8.38 -10.04
C CYS A 43 -16.96 -6.85 -10.13
N HIS A 44 -15.82 -6.26 -9.79
CA HIS A 44 -15.66 -4.81 -9.69
C HIS A 44 -15.48 -4.09 -11.04
N ARG A 45 -15.36 -4.80 -12.13
CA ARG A 45 -15.45 -4.25 -13.49
C ARG A 45 -16.88 -4.18 -14.01
N THR A 46 -17.66 -5.21 -13.73
CA THR A 46 -18.96 -5.43 -14.35
C THR A 46 -20.15 -5.04 -13.48
N GLY A 47 -19.91 -4.81 -12.18
CA GLY A 47 -20.99 -4.60 -11.20
C GLY A 47 -21.71 -5.88 -10.82
N GLN A 48 -21.13 -7.05 -11.05
CA GLN A 48 -21.70 -8.33 -10.67
C GLN A 48 -22.06 -8.33 -9.19
N ALA A 49 -23.25 -8.83 -8.87
CA ALA A 49 -23.76 -8.91 -7.50
C ALA A 49 -23.76 -7.56 -6.74
N HIS A 50 -23.97 -6.47 -7.49
CA HIS A 50 -23.94 -5.09 -6.98
C HIS A 50 -22.58 -4.63 -6.45
N ALA A 51 -21.48 -5.22 -6.93
CA ALA A 51 -20.14 -4.73 -6.63
C ALA A 51 -19.97 -3.30 -7.18
N PRO A 52 -19.38 -2.37 -6.40
CA PRO A 52 -19.08 -1.04 -6.93
C PRO A 52 -18.09 -1.15 -8.09
N ILE A 53 -18.46 -0.54 -9.20
CA ILE A 53 -17.69 -0.59 -10.43
C ILE A 53 -16.51 0.37 -10.33
N VAL A 54 -15.30 -0.11 -10.57
CA VAL A 54 -14.12 0.75 -10.66
C VAL A 54 -14.25 1.70 -11.84
N GLY A 55 -14.07 2.99 -11.59
CA GLY A 55 -14.29 4.08 -12.53
C GLY A 55 -15.60 4.85 -12.31
N GLU A 56 -16.53 4.31 -11.52
CA GLU A 56 -17.79 4.99 -11.20
C GLU A 56 -17.61 5.88 -9.95
N THR A 57 -17.16 7.11 -10.16
CA THR A 57 -16.76 8.06 -9.11
C THR A 57 -17.81 8.20 -7.99
N ILE A 58 -19.08 8.41 -8.35
CA ILE A 58 -20.16 8.63 -7.38
C ILE A 58 -20.37 7.39 -6.49
N GLU A 59 -20.28 6.20 -7.06
CA GLU A 59 -20.40 4.95 -6.30
C GLU A 59 -19.33 4.83 -5.21
N TRP A 60 -18.10 5.21 -5.52
CA TRP A 60 -17.00 5.15 -4.58
C TRP A 60 -17.02 6.28 -3.56
N GLU A 61 -17.44 7.48 -3.95
CA GLU A 61 -17.67 8.59 -3.01
C GLU A 61 -18.64 8.20 -1.90
N ILE A 62 -19.79 7.62 -2.26
CA ILE A 62 -20.80 7.15 -1.30
C ILE A 62 -20.22 6.10 -0.35
N ARG A 63 -19.40 5.19 -0.85
CA ARG A 63 -18.78 4.15 -0.02
C ARG A 63 -17.70 4.68 0.90
N LEU A 64 -16.95 5.69 0.45
CA LEU A 64 -15.94 6.37 1.25
C LEU A 64 -16.52 7.13 2.45
N GLU A 65 -17.81 7.46 2.45
CA GLU A 65 -18.48 8.03 3.62
C GLU A 65 -18.36 7.14 4.87
N LYS A 66 -18.20 5.83 4.70
CA LYS A 66 -17.96 4.88 5.80
C LYS A 66 -16.52 4.88 6.32
N GLY A 67 -15.63 5.54 5.60
CA GLY A 67 -14.20 5.58 5.88
C GLY A 67 -13.41 4.40 5.30
N MET A 68 -12.13 4.65 5.04
CA MET A 68 -11.20 3.67 4.47
C MET A 68 -11.13 2.38 5.28
N ASP A 69 -11.06 2.49 6.61
CA ASP A 69 -10.94 1.32 7.49
C ASP A 69 -12.13 0.36 7.35
N ALA A 70 -13.35 0.91 7.17
CA ALA A 70 -14.53 0.10 6.96
C ALA A 70 -14.48 -0.63 5.60
N LEU A 71 -13.98 0.00 4.54
CA LEU A 71 -13.84 -0.61 3.22
C LEU A 71 -12.79 -1.72 3.24
N VAL A 72 -11.65 -1.49 3.88
CA VAL A 72 -10.61 -2.50 4.05
C VAL A 72 -11.12 -3.68 4.86
N LYS A 73 -11.80 -3.43 5.98
CA LYS A 73 -12.43 -4.48 6.80
C LYS A 73 -13.41 -5.33 6.00
N ASN A 74 -14.29 -4.71 5.21
CA ASN A 74 -15.25 -5.42 4.35
C ASN A 74 -14.53 -6.29 3.32
N THR A 75 -13.38 -5.86 2.83
CA THR A 75 -12.57 -6.64 1.89
C THR A 75 -11.94 -7.85 2.58
N ILE A 76 -11.42 -7.68 3.80
CA ILE A 76 -10.80 -8.77 4.57
C ILE A 76 -11.85 -9.81 4.98
N GLU A 77 -12.96 -9.38 5.54
CA GLU A 77 -13.98 -10.25 6.14
C GLU A 77 -15.04 -10.74 5.15
N GLY A 78 -15.15 -10.06 4.00
CA GLY A 78 -16.28 -10.22 3.10
C GLY A 78 -17.47 -9.35 3.51
N LEU A 79 -18.48 -9.27 2.66
CA LEU A 79 -19.64 -8.42 2.91
C LEU A 79 -20.94 -9.11 2.48
N ASN A 80 -21.86 -9.27 3.42
CA ASN A 80 -23.23 -9.74 3.18
C ASN A 80 -23.34 -11.08 2.43
N GLY A 81 -22.35 -11.95 2.53
CA GLY A 81 -22.33 -13.22 1.80
C GLY A 81 -22.21 -13.08 0.27
N VAL A 82 -21.99 -11.87 -0.22
CA VAL A 82 -21.89 -11.54 -1.65
C VAL A 82 -20.45 -11.27 -2.03
N MET A 83 -19.81 -10.30 -1.39
CA MET A 83 -18.36 -10.13 -1.54
C MET A 83 -17.65 -11.20 -0.71
N PRO A 84 -16.85 -12.07 -1.34
CA PRO A 84 -16.14 -13.10 -0.59
C PRO A 84 -15.05 -12.49 0.28
N ALA A 85 -14.74 -13.15 1.39
CA ALA A 85 -13.62 -12.78 2.23
C ALA A 85 -12.34 -12.70 1.40
N ARG A 86 -11.55 -11.66 1.62
CA ARG A 86 -10.29 -11.37 0.93
C ARG A 86 -10.42 -11.14 -0.58
N GLY A 87 -11.64 -10.94 -1.10
CA GLY A 87 -11.88 -10.74 -2.53
C GLY A 87 -11.34 -11.86 -3.42
N LEU A 88 -11.29 -13.11 -2.93
CA LEU A 88 -10.67 -14.29 -3.55
C LEU A 88 -9.13 -14.24 -3.64
N CYS A 89 -8.48 -13.21 -3.09
CA CYS A 89 -7.03 -13.19 -2.97
C CYS A 89 -6.57 -13.84 -1.65
N ILE A 90 -6.60 -15.15 -1.58
CA ILE A 90 -6.27 -15.88 -0.35
C ILE A 90 -4.79 -15.77 0.07
N VAL A 91 -3.92 -15.41 -0.87
CA VAL A 91 -2.47 -15.25 -0.62
C VAL A 91 -2.09 -13.82 -0.25
N CYS A 92 -2.99 -12.85 -0.43
CA CYS A 92 -2.74 -11.45 -0.08
C CYS A 92 -2.67 -11.28 1.44
N SER A 93 -1.74 -10.47 1.93
CA SER A 93 -1.76 -9.97 3.30
C SER A 93 -2.88 -8.93 3.50
N ASP A 94 -3.14 -8.51 4.72
CA ASP A 94 -4.10 -7.45 4.99
C ASP A 94 -3.62 -6.10 4.43
N GLU A 95 -2.30 -5.86 4.42
CA GLU A 95 -1.68 -4.72 3.79
C GLU A 95 -1.85 -4.73 2.27
N ASP A 96 -1.72 -5.90 1.62
CA ASP A 96 -1.97 -6.06 0.19
C ASP A 96 -3.44 -5.77 -0.14
N LEU A 97 -4.37 -6.23 0.68
CA LEU A 97 -5.80 -5.97 0.51
C LEU A 97 -6.12 -4.48 0.68
N LYS A 98 -5.46 -3.80 1.62
CA LYS A 98 -5.56 -2.35 1.76
C LYS A 98 -5.06 -1.64 0.49
N ALA A 99 -3.90 -2.04 -0.03
CA ALA A 99 -3.36 -1.48 -1.28
C ALA A 99 -4.28 -1.72 -2.48
N LEU A 100 -4.98 -2.86 -2.54
CA LEU A 100 -6.00 -3.12 -3.55
C LEU A 100 -7.21 -2.18 -3.44
N VAL A 101 -7.70 -1.94 -2.23
CA VAL A 101 -8.80 -0.98 -2.00
C VAL A 101 -8.38 0.42 -2.40
N GLU A 102 -7.19 0.86 -2.00
CA GLU A 102 -6.62 2.16 -2.39
C GLU A 102 -6.50 2.29 -3.91
N TYR A 103 -5.98 1.27 -4.58
CA TYR A 103 -5.90 1.23 -6.04
C TYR A 103 -7.28 1.39 -6.71
N MET A 104 -8.29 0.63 -6.27
CA MET A 104 -9.64 0.72 -6.85
C MET A 104 -10.25 2.12 -6.67
N ILE A 105 -10.01 2.75 -5.51
CA ILE A 105 -10.47 4.11 -5.23
C ILE A 105 -9.75 5.11 -6.14
N GLU A 106 -8.42 5.03 -6.27
CA GLU A 106 -7.64 5.89 -7.16
C GLU A 106 -8.09 5.82 -8.61
N GLN A 107 -8.44 4.62 -9.08
CA GLN A 107 -8.95 4.43 -10.44
C GLN A 107 -10.40 4.94 -10.63
N SER A 108 -11.05 5.36 -9.54
CA SER A 108 -12.46 5.77 -9.54
C SER A 108 -12.66 7.27 -9.23
N GLN A 109 -11.57 8.03 -9.11
CA GLN A 109 -11.58 9.49 -8.84
C GLN A 109 -11.53 10.33 -10.11
#